data_04fd10ee940fecd0d8419601254f4263
#
_entry.id   04fd10ee940fecd0d8419601254f4263
#
_cell.length_a   1.000
_cell.length_b   1.000
_cell.length_c   1.000
_cell.angle_alpha   90.00
_cell.angle_beta   90.00
_cell.angle_gamma   90.00
#
_symmetry.space_group_name_H-M   'P 1'
#
loop_
_entity.id
_entity.type
_entity.pdbx_description
1 polymer ?
#
loop_
_entity_poly.entity_id
_entity_poly.type
_entity_poly.pdbx_seq_one_letter_code
_entity_poly.pdbx_strand_id
1 'polypeptide(L)'
;MIKENNSAVITLYGMPPAGGLRQLSPFVVKVEMALKYLNAEYKREFITPLKISKSSPSGKVPWIKIDDFELGESDIIIEHLIRMHKSDLLEGLSSNELILGTALKRLTEKNLYWYMVWSKWMTPESRKEIIDCFLPRYPKFIKQLASIYAVSVQTSLSKAHGIGSLSPADRDAEASTDLLTLAKQLEKGDFLLGQNITVYDF
;
A
#
# COMPACT_ATOMS: atom_id res chain seq x y z
N MET A 1 -23.08 -18.85 -5.76
CA MET A 1 -22.86 -18.59 -7.19
C MET A 1 -23.05 -17.09 -7.42
N ILE A 2 -21.96 -16.33 -7.44
CA ILE A 2 -21.98 -14.89 -7.76
C ILE A 2 -22.14 -14.82 -9.28
N LYS A 3 -23.19 -14.19 -9.76
CA LYS A 3 -23.39 -13.93 -11.18
C LYS A 3 -22.18 -13.12 -11.69
N GLU A 4 -21.49 -13.64 -12.69
CA GLU A 4 -20.47 -12.91 -13.46
C GLU A 4 -21.18 -11.74 -14.17
N ASN A 5 -21.30 -10.62 -13.52
CA ASN A 5 -21.82 -9.40 -14.14
C ASN A 5 -20.62 -8.51 -14.45
N ASN A 6 -20.15 -8.55 -15.69
CA ASN A 6 -19.00 -7.76 -16.21
C ASN A 6 -19.26 -6.25 -16.19
N SER A 7 -20.38 -5.78 -15.61
CA SER A 7 -20.81 -4.38 -15.55
C SER A 7 -20.93 -3.81 -14.12
N ALA A 8 -20.55 -4.56 -13.09
CA ALA A 8 -20.63 -4.06 -11.71
C ALA A 8 -19.53 -3.02 -11.48
N VAL A 9 -19.92 -1.79 -11.14
CA VAL A 9 -18.99 -0.70 -10.85
C VAL A 9 -18.29 -0.95 -9.54
N ILE A 10 -16.96 -1.11 -9.61
CA ILE A 10 -16.10 -1.28 -8.43
C ILE A 10 -15.92 0.07 -7.74
N THR A 11 -16.16 0.14 -6.44
CA THR A 11 -15.82 1.30 -5.63
C THR A 11 -14.53 1.01 -4.86
N LEU A 12 -13.45 1.76 -5.15
CA LEU A 12 -12.18 1.69 -4.41
C LEU A 12 -12.15 2.77 -3.34
N TYR A 13 -12.04 2.35 -2.10
CA TYR A 13 -11.90 3.24 -0.96
C TYR A 13 -10.46 3.49 -0.58
N GLY A 14 -10.11 4.76 -0.41
CA GLY A 14 -8.78 5.21 -0.03
C GLY A 14 -8.83 6.50 0.77
N MET A 15 -7.65 7.02 1.12
CA MET A 15 -7.52 8.33 1.74
C MET A 15 -7.64 9.44 0.69
N PRO A 16 -8.08 10.66 1.05
CA PRO A 16 -8.06 11.79 0.13
C PRO A 16 -6.64 12.13 -0.33
N PRO A 17 -6.50 12.77 -1.51
CA PRO A 17 -5.23 13.32 -1.96
C PRO A 17 -4.65 14.29 -0.92
N ALA A 18 -3.33 14.26 -0.72
CA ALA A 18 -2.66 15.13 0.22
C ALA A 18 -1.18 15.29 -0.12
N GLY A 19 -0.56 16.42 0.25
CA GLY A 19 0.87 16.66 0.03
C GLY A 19 1.30 16.60 -1.45
N GLY A 20 0.45 17.01 -2.37
CA GLY A 20 0.72 16.88 -3.81
C GLY A 20 0.61 15.46 -4.36
N LEU A 21 0.37 14.48 -3.51
CA LEU A 21 0.20 13.09 -3.89
C LEU A 21 -1.28 12.76 -4.10
N ARG A 22 -1.53 11.99 -5.13
CA ARG A 22 -2.86 11.49 -5.49
C ARG A 22 -3.44 10.53 -4.45
N GLN A 23 -2.56 9.84 -3.72
CA GLN A 23 -2.88 8.89 -2.66
C GLN A 23 -1.67 8.73 -1.72
N LEU A 24 -1.92 8.68 -0.41
CA LEU A 24 -0.87 8.52 0.60
C LEU A 24 -0.58 7.05 0.96
N SER A 25 -1.51 6.14 0.64
CA SER A 25 -1.31 4.71 0.91
C SER A 25 -0.77 4.01 -0.33
N PRO A 26 0.43 3.40 -0.28
CA PRO A 26 0.98 2.61 -1.38
C PRO A 26 0.08 1.41 -1.72
N PHE A 27 -0.57 0.81 -0.73
CA PHE A 27 -1.48 -0.31 -0.98
C PHE A 27 -2.77 0.08 -1.73
N VAL A 28 -3.23 1.32 -1.61
CA VAL A 28 -4.33 1.83 -2.45
C VAL A 28 -3.84 2.05 -3.88
N VAL A 29 -2.62 2.60 -4.05
CA VAL A 29 -2.00 2.75 -5.37
C VAL A 29 -1.83 1.39 -6.05
N LYS A 30 -1.37 0.39 -5.31
CA LYS A 30 -1.22 -1.00 -5.78
C LYS A 30 -2.53 -1.55 -6.37
N VAL A 31 -3.64 -1.43 -5.65
CA VAL A 31 -4.96 -1.88 -6.14
C VAL A 31 -5.42 -1.03 -7.32
N GLU A 32 -5.18 0.28 -7.31
CA GLU A 32 -5.53 1.15 -8.42
C GLU A 32 -4.75 0.82 -9.70
N MET A 33 -3.47 0.43 -9.58
CA MET A 33 -2.66 -0.05 -10.70
C MET A 33 -3.24 -1.33 -11.30
N ALA A 34 -3.60 -2.30 -10.46
CA ALA A 34 -4.23 -3.54 -10.90
C ALA A 34 -5.57 -3.28 -11.61
N LEU A 35 -6.44 -2.42 -11.05
CA LEU A 35 -7.71 -2.04 -11.69
C LEU A 35 -7.49 -1.43 -13.08
N LYS A 36 -6.51 -0.54 -13.20
CA LYS A 36 -6.16 0.08 -14.49
C LYS A 36 -5.60 -0.93 -15.48
N TYR A 37 -4.71 -1.80 -15.05
CA TYR A 37 -4.15 -2.84 -15.91
C TYR A 37 -5.24 -3.77 -16.46
N LEU A 38 -6.18 -4.15 -15.62
CA LEU A 38 -7.31 -5.01 -15.96
C LEU A 38 -8.41 -4.29 -16.76
N ASN A 39 -8.25 -2.99 -17.07
CA ASN A 39 -9.29 -2.14 -17.68
C ASN A 39 -10.64 -2.21 -16.96
N ALA A 40 -10.61 -2.40 -15.63
CA ALA A 40 -11.80 -2.48 -14.81
C ALA A 40 -12.42 -1.08 -14.60
N GLU A 41 -13.73 -0.96 -14.78
CA GLU A 41 -14.42 0.26 -14.41
C GLU A 41 -14.48 0.41 -12.90
N TYR A 42 -14.02 1.53 -12.37
CA TYR A 42 -14.06 1.81 -10.95
C TYR A 42 -14.25 3.29 -10.65
N LYS A 43 -14.84 3.57 -9.51
CA LYS A 43 -14.87 4.89 -8.91
C LYS A 43 -14.05 4.92 -7.62
N ARG A 44 -13.55 6.10 -7.27
CA ARG A 44 -12.82 6.33 -6.01
C ARG A 44 -13.72 7.00 -5.01
N GLU A 45 -13.73 6.44 -3.81
CA GLU A 45 -14.34 7.06 -2.64
C GLU A 45 -13.28 7.35 -1.59
N PHE A 46 -13.37 8.53 -0.97
CA PHE A 46 -12.40 8.97 0.00
C PHE A 46 -12.94 8.90 1.42
N ILE A 47 -12.16 8.27 2.27
CA ILE A 47 -12.46 8.12 3.68
C ILE A 47 -11.43 8.90 4.50
N THR A 48 -11.89 9.69 5.46
CA THR A 48 -10.98 10.38 6.38
C THR A 48 -10.29 9.38 7.31
N PRO A 49 -9.00 9.57 7.65
CA PRO A 49 -8.25 8.64 8.48
C PRO A 49 -8.96 8.23 9.77
N LEU A 50 -9.66 9.15 10.43
CA LEU A 50 -10.40 8.90 11.67
C LEU A 50 -11.58 7.94 11.52
N LYS A 51 -12.10 7.74 10.31
CA LYS A 51 -13.24 6.87 10.03
C LYS A 51 -12.84 5.50 9.50
N ILE A 52 -11.58 5.32 9.04
CA ILE A 52 -11.14 4.08 8.39
C ILE A 52 -11.43 2.85 9.24
N SER A 53 -11.01 2.86 10.51
CA SER A 53 -11.15 1.70 11.40
C SER A 53 -12.59 1.25 11.65
N LYS A 54 -13.56 2.15 11.46
CA LYS A 54 -15.00 1.87 11.66
C LYS A 54 -15.72 1.53 10.37
N SER A 55 -15.19 1.97 9.22
CA SER A 55 -15.85 1.86 7.92
C SER A 55 -15.30 0.73 7.06
N SER A 56 -14.03 0.37 7.26
CA SER A 56 -13.37 -0.67 6.49
C SER A 56 -13.61 -2.06 7.08
N PRO A 57 -13.81 -3.10 6.26
CA PRO A 57 -13.93 -4.48 6.72
C PRO A 57 -12.69 -4.97 7.49
N SER A 58 -11.50 -4.50 7.13
CA SER A 58 -10.22 -4.84 7.79
C SER A 58 -9.69 -3.76 8.73
N GLY A 59 -10.42 -2.65 8.90
CA GLY A 59 -9.97 -1.49 9.67
C GLY A 59 -8.85 -0.68 8.98
N LYS A 60 -8.55 -0.96 7.71
CA LYS A 60 -7.47 -0.34 6.93
C LYS A 60 -7.94 0.03 5.52
N VAL A 61 -7.10 0.74 4.78
CA VAL A 61 -7.22 0.95 3.33
C VAL A 61 -6.14 0.14 2.61
N PRO A 62 -6.39 -0.34 1.37
CA PRO A 62 -7.63 -0.25 0.60
C PRO A 62 -8.71 -1.24 1.02
N TRP A 63 -9.92 -0.94 0.63
CA TRP A 63 -10.95 -1.95 0.42
C TRP A 63 -11.76 -1.60 -0.82
N ILE A 64 -12.42 -2.59 -1.39
CA ILE A 64 -13.35 -2.39 -2.51
C ILE A 64 -14.77 -2.77 -2.11
N LYS A 65 -15.71 -2.18 -2.80
CA LYS A 65 -17.12 -2.57 -2.74
C LYS A 65 -17.60 -2.85 -4.17
N ILE A 66 -18.27 -3.99 -4.35
CA ILE A 66 -18.92 -4.42 -5.59
C ILE A 66 -20.32 -4.83 -5.21
N ASP A 67 -21.32 -4.04 -5.60
CA ASP A 67 -22.70 -4.18 -5.14
C ASP A 67 -22.80 -4.22 -3.60
N ASP A 68 -23.23 -5.32 -3.01
CA ASP A 68 -23.30 -5.51 -1.55
C ASP A 68 -22.07 -6.24 -0.96
N PHE A 69 -21.10 -6.61 -1.80
CA PHE A 69 -19.88 -7.31 -1.39
C PHE A 69 -18.76 -6.33 -1.10
N GLU A 70 -18.12 -6.46 0.07
CA GLU A 70 -16.96 -5.67 0.45
C GLU A 70 -15.75 -6.57 0.71
N LEU A 71 -14.58 -6.13 0.25
CA LEU A 71 -13.32 -6.88 0.39
C LEU A 71 -12.19 -5.94 0.77
N GLY A 72 -11.49 -6.26 1.86
CA GLY A 72 -10.28 -5.58 2.31
C GLY A 72 -9.02 -6.35 1.94
N GLU A 73 -7.85 -5.78 2.29
CA GLU A 73 -6.50 -6.29 2.04
C GLU A 73 -6.11 -6.32 0.55
N SER A 74 -5.06 -5.57 0.19
CA SER A 74 -4.69 -5.35 -1.22
C SER A 74 -4.40 -6.62 -2.01
N ASP A 75 -3.72 -7.61 -1.41
CA ASP A 75 -3.43 -8.88 -2.07
C ASP A 75 -4.70 -9.68 -2.36
N ILE A 76 -5.61 -9.74 -1.40
CA ILE A 76 -6.89 -10.46 -1.54
C ILE A 76 -7.76 -9.78 -2.59
N ILE A 77 -7.77 -8.44 -2.60
CA ILE A 77 -8.47 -7.65 -3.63
C ILE A 77 -7.92 -7.97 -5.02
N ILE A 78 -6.61 -7.90 -5.20
CA ILE A 78 -5.97 -8.15 -6.51
C ILE A 78 -6.21 -9.58 -6.99
N GLU A 79 -6.08 -10.56 -6.11
CA GLU A 79 -6.39 -11.95 -6.45
C GLU A 79 -7.85 -12.14 -6.88
N HIS A 80 -8.79 -11.46 -6.21
CA HIS A 80 -10.20 -11.45 -6.60
C HIS A 80 -10.41 -10.81 -7.98
N LEU A 81 -9.76 -9.66 -8.24
CA LEU A 81 -9.84 -8.94 -9.51
C LEU A 81 -9.27 -9.77 -10.67
N ILE A 82 -8.12 -10.43 -10.48
CA ILE A 82 -7.50 -11.33 -11.47
C ILE A 82 -8.47 -12.44 -11.85
N ARG A 83 -9.08 -13.10 -10.86
CA ARG A 83 -10.09 -14.15 -11.14
C ARG A 83 -11.31 -13.62 -11.85
N MET A 84 -11.84 -12.46 -11.43
CA MET A 84 -13.02 -11.85 -12.02
C MET A 84 -12.81 -11.45 -13.49
N HIS A 85 -11.62 -10.93 -13.82
CA HIS A 85 -11.27 -10.49 -15.17
C HIS A 85 -10.57 -11.59 -15.99
N LYS A 86 -10.40 -12.81 -15.46
CA LYS A 86 -9.71 -13.93 -16.13
C LYS A 86 -8.34 -13.51 -16.67
N SER A 87 -7.58 -12.76 -15.85
CA SER A 87 -6.27 -12.23 -16.25
C SER A 87 -5.18 -13.28 -16.09
N ASP A 88 -4.20 -13.21 -16.97
CA ASP A 88 -3.03 -14.09 -17.06
C ASP A 88 -1.82 -13.63 -16.22
N LEU A 89 -1.99 -12.60 -15.37
CA LEU A 89 -0.92 -12.00 -14.54
C LEU A 89 -0.09 -13.00 -13.69
N LEU A 90 -0.58 -14.20 -13.50
CA LEU A 90 0.13 -15.30 -12.83
C LEU A 90 0.42 -16.49 -13.74
N GLU A 91 -0.05 -16.45 -15.00
CA GLU A 91 0.12 -17.56 -15.93
C GLU A 91 1.55 -17.61 -16.49
N GLY A 92 2.02 -18.80 -16.77
CA GLY A 92 3.34 -19.03 -17.37
C GLY A 92 4.53 -18.84 -16.44
N LEU A 93 4.32 -18.45 -15.19
CA LEU A 93 5.41 -18.32 -14.21
C LEU A 93 5.87 -19.69 -13.72
N SER A 94 7.17 -19.93 -13.77
CA SER A 94 7.79 -21.10 -13.13
C SER A 94 7.69 -21.05 -11.60
N SER A 95 7.86 -22.18 -10.96
CA SER A 95 7.91 -22.27 -9.49
C SER A 95 8.97 -21.33 -8.89
N ASN A 96 10.13 -21.18 -9.54
CA ASN A 96 11.20 -20.28 -9.07
C ASN A 96 10.80 -18.81 -9.19
N GLU A 97 10.11 -18.41 -10.25
CA GLU A 97 9.61 -17.05 -10.41
C GLU A 97 8.52 -16.73 -9.39
N LEU A 98 7.61 -17.66 -9.11
CA LEU A 98 6.59 -17.50 -8.05
C LEU A 98 7.25 -17.33 -6.67
N ILE A 99 8.29 -18.10 -6.36
CA ILE A 99 9.05 -17.99 -5.10
C ILE A 99 9.74 -16.62 -5.05
N LEU A 100 10.47 -16.26 -6.11
CA LEU A 100 11.20 -14.98 -6.19
C LEU A 100 10.25 -13.79 -6.09
N GLY A 101 9.18 -13.75 -6.88
CA GLY A 101 8.18 -12.68 -6.85
C GLY A 101 7.54 -12.52 -5.47
N THR A 102 7.22 -13.64 -4.82
CA THR A 102 6.71 -13.60 -3.44
C THR A 102 7.74 -13.04 -2.46
N ALA A 103 9.01 -13.39 -2.59
CA ALA A 103 10.09 -12.87 -1.74
C ALA A 103 10.28 -11.37 -1.93
N LEU A 104 10.36 -10.89 -3.18
CA LEU A 104 10.52 -9.47 -3.53
C LEU A 104 9.32 -8.64 -3.08
N LYS A 105 8.10 -9.13 -3.27
CA LYS A 105 6.89 -8.50 -2.76
C LYS A 105 6.95 -8.34 -1.23
N ARG A 106 7.35 -9.38 -0.51
CA ARG A 106 7.47 -9.32 0.95
C ARG A 106 8.57 -8.37 1.39
N LEU A 107 9.71 -8.33 0.68
CA LEU A 107 10.77 -7.35 0.94
C LEU A 107 10.23 -5.93 0.81
N THR A 108 9.44 -5.64 -0.22
CA THR A 108 8.84 -4.32 -0.41
C THR A 108 7.78 -4.00 0.63
N GLU A 109 6.83 -4.90 0.85
CA GLU A 109 5.65 -4.63 1.67
C GLU A 109 5.86 -4.84 3.18
N LYS A 110 6.83 -5.67 3.57
CA LYS A 110 7.09 -5.97 4.98
C LYS A 110 8.33 -5.28 5.53
N ASN A 111 9.34 -4.99 4.68
CA ASN A 111 10.54 -4.28 5.09
C ASN A 111 10.51 -2.82 4.62
N LEU A 112 10.64 -2.55 3.32
CA LEU A 112 10.73 -1.17 2.78
C LEU A 112 9.55 -0.29 3.16
N TYR A 113 8.34 -0.85 3.23
CA TYR A 113 7.18 -0.14 3.75
C TYR A 113 7.41 0.43 5.15
N TRP A 114 8.06 -0.30 6.04
CA TRP A 114 8.32 0.17 7.40
C TRP A 114 9.42 1.22 7.48
N TYR A 115 10.42 1.19 6.58
CA TYR A 115 11.36 2.31 6.44
C TYR A 115 10.66 3.59 5.97
N MET A 116 9.74 3.46 5.01
CA MET A 116 8.91 4.58 4.59
C MET A 116 8.03 5.11 5.74
N VAL A 117 7.39 4.24 6.51
CA VAL A 117 6.59 4.63 7.69
C VAL A 117 7.46 5.33 8.72
N TRP A 118 8.64 4.78 9.01
CA TRP A 118 9.59 5.39 9.93
C TRP A 118 9.97 6.80 9.47
N SER A 119 10.46 6.95 8.25
CA SER A 119 10.86 8.25 7.68
C SER A 119 9.70 9.25 7.73
N LYS A 120 8.52 8.82 7.33
CA LYS A 120 7.32 9.65 7.28
C LYS A 120 6.89 10.19 8.64
N TRP A 121 6.99 9.40 9.71
CA TRP A 121 6.46 9.76 11.02
C TRP A 121 7.52 10.23 12.02
N MET A 122 8.77 9.78 11.89
CA MET A 122 9.84 10.16 12.81
C MET A 122 10.54 11.46 12.40
N THR A 123 10.52 11.82 11.11
CA THR A 123 11.04 13.10 10.63
C THR A 123 10.04 14.23 10.95
N PRO A 124 10.44 15.29 11.68
CA PRO A 124 9.51 16.34 12.12
C PRO A 124 8.81 17.06 10.98
N GLU A 125 9.51 17.35 9.88
CA GLU A 125 9.02 18.06 8.70
C GLU A 125 7.94 17.22 8.00
N SER A 126 8.27 15.96 7.66
CA SER A 126 7.33 15.03 6.99
C SER A 126 6.09 14.78 7.84
N ARG A 127 6.27 14.59 9.14
CA ARG A 127 5.16 14.42 10.08
C ARG A 127 4.25 15.65 10.11
N LYS A 128 4.84 16.86 10.15
CA LYS A 128 4.06 18.11 10.13
C LYS A 128 3.20 18.20 8.88
N GLU A 129 3.76 17.92 7.72
CA GLU A 129 3.02 17.90 6.43
C GLU A 129 1.86 16.91 6.47
N ILE A 130 2.08 15.70 6.96
CA ILE A 130 1.03 14.68 7.05
C ILE A 130 -0.08 15.13 7.99
N ILE A 131 0.26 15.65 9.16
CA ILE A 131 -0.74 16.15 10.12
C ILE A 131 -1.52 17.34 9.53
N ASP A 132 -0.84 18.24 8.83
CA ASP A 132 -1.50 19.37 8.15
C ASP A 132 -2.45 18.88 7.05
N CYS A 133 -2.09 17.84 6.31
CA CYS A 133 -2.94 17.21 5.31
C CYS A 133 -4.17 16.51 5.91
N PHE A 134 -4.01 15.83 7.05
CA PHE A 134 -5.11 15.09 7.67
C PHE A 134 -6.06 15.98 8.47
N LEU A 135 -5.54 17.07 9.02
CA LEU A 135 -6.25 17.97 9.91
C LEU A 135 -6.19 19.44 9.41
N PRO A 136 -6.50 19.74 8.13
CA PRO A 136 -6.24 21.06 7.53
C PRO A 136 -6.98 22.18 8.26
N ARG A 137 -8.17 21.91 8.76
CA ARG A 137 -9.05 22.92 9.40
C ARG A 137 -8.97 22.96 10.92
N TYR A 138 -8.09 22.13 11.52
CA TYR A 138 -7.99 22.07 12.98
C TYR A 138 -6.97 23.07 13.53
N PRO A 139 -7.20 23.63 14.74
CA PRO A 139 -6.26 24.54 15.40
C PRO A 139 -4.89 23.88 15.65
N LYS A 140 -3.85 24.69 15.75
CA LYS A 140 -2.46 24.22 15.93
C LYS A 140 -2.28 23.29 17.13
N PHE A 141 -2.95 23.56 18.26
CA PHE A 141 -2.83 22.72 19.46
C PHE A 141 -3.41 21.31 19.23
N ILE A 142 -4.52 21.17 18.48
CA ILE A 142 -5.08 19.86 18.11
C ILE A 142 -4.10 19.10 17.20
N LYS A 143 -3.51 19.78 16.22
CA LYS A 143 -2.48 19.19 15.34
C LYS A 143 -1.26 18.72 16.14
N GLN A 144 -0.84 19.48 17.15
CA GLN A 144 0.26 19.11 18.03
C GLN A 144 -0.05 17.86 18.87
N LEU A 145 -1.24 17.79 19.48
CA LEU A 145 -1.68 16.60 20.20
C LEU A 145 -1.76 15.37 19.28
N ALA A 146 -2.33 15.51 18.09
CA ALA A 146 -2.38 14.47 17.08
C ALA A 146 -0.98 14.00 16.66
N SER A 147 -0.02 14.94 16.53
CA SER A 147 1.38 14.62 16.22
C SER A 147 2.03 13.80 17.34
N ILE A 148 1.87 14.19 18.61
CA ILE A 148 2.41 13.45 19.75
C ILE A 148 1.82 12.04 19.82
N TYR A 149 0.51 11.93 19.66
CA TYR A 149 -0.17 10.62 19.64
C TYR A 149 0.33 9.75 18.48
N ALA A 150 0.40 10.29 17.27
CA ALA A 150 0.87 9.57 16.10
C ALA A 150 2.32 9.06 16.28
N VAL A 151 3.22 9.90 16.80
CA VAL A 151 4.60 9.49 17.11
C VAL A 151 4.64 8.34 18.11
N SER A 152 3.86 8.43 19.19
CA SER A 152 3.80 7.38 20.20
C SER A 152 3.35 6.03 19.60
N VAL A 153 2.26 6.05 18.84
CA VAL A 153 1.74 4.85 18.17
C VAL A 153 2.74 4.28 17.16
N GLN A 154 3.29 5.13 16.27
CA GLN A 154 4.21 4.66 15.23
C GLN A 154 5.54 4.19 15.81
N THR A 155 6.02 4.81 16.90
CA THR A 155 7.21 4.32 17.62
C THR A 155 6.97 2.93 18.19
N SER A 156 5.83 2.70 18.82
CA SER A 156 5.48 1.38 19.37
C SER A 156 5.37 0.32 18.29
N LEU A 157 4.69 0.62 17.18
CA LEU A 157 4.56 -0.28 16.04
C LEU A 157 5.92 -0.57 15.38
N SER A 158 6.74 0.46 15.19
CA SER A 158 8.08 0.31 14.59
C SER A 158 9.02 -0.51 15.49
N LYS A 159 8.92 -0.38 16.81
CA LYS A 159 9.66 -1.22 17.76
C LYS A 159 9.17 -2.67 17.73
N ALA A 160 7.87 -2.89 17.68
CA ALA A 160 7.30 -4.23 17.56
C ALA A 160 7.70 -4.92 16.25
N HIS A 161 7.85 -4.16 15.17
CA HIS A 161 8.38 -4.65 13.89
C HIS A 161 9.89 -4.96 13.94
N GLY A 162 10.65 -4.25 14.79
CA GLY A 162 12.12 -4.35 14.89
C GLY A 162 12.86 -3.13 14.37
N ILE A 163 12.39 -2.47 13.32
CA ILE A 163 13.06 -1.31 12.70
C ILE A 163 13.26 -0.15 13.68
N GLY A 164 12.32 0.03 14.62
CA GLY A 164 12.41 1.06 15.65
C GLY A 164 13.48 0.81 16.72
N SER A 165 14.09 -0.37 16.74
CA SER A 165 15.16 -0.76 17.65
C SER A 165 16.55 -0.66 17.02
N LEU A 166 16.63 -0.48 15.70
CA LEU A 166 17.89 -0.31 14.98
C LEU A 166 18.50 1.06 15.21
N SER A 167 19.83 1.13 15.21
CA SER A 167 20.52 2.42 15.12
C SER A 167 20.19 3.11 13.78
N PRO A 168 20.33 4.46 13.66
CA PRO A 168 20.12 5.13 12.39
C PRO A 168 20.97 4.54 11.26
N ALA A 169 22.25 4.26 11.54
CA ALA A 169 23.20 3.70 10.54
C ALA A 169 22.79 2.30 10.08
N ASP A 170 22.40 1.41 11.02
CA ASP A 170 21.96 0.06 10.68
C ASP A 170 20.65 0.08 9.87
N ARG A 171 19.73 0.96 10.24
CA ARG A 171 18.46 1.15 9.51
C ARG A 171 18.69 1.59 8.07
N ASP A 172 19.57 2.56 7.87
CA ASP A 172 19.92 3.07 6.53
C ASP A 172 20.67 2.01 5.70
N ALA A 173 21.52 1.21 6.35
CA ALA A 173 22.24 0.11 5.70
C ALA A 173 21.29 -1.00 5.24
N GLU A 174 20.33 -1.41 6.09
CA GLU A 174 19.33 -2.42 5.72
C GLU A 174 18.42 -1.90 4.60
N ALA A 175 17.90 -0.67 4.70
CA ALA A 175 17.07 -0.08 3.66
C ALA A 175 17.81 0.01 2.32
N SER A 176 19.09 0.39 2.35
CA SER A 176 19.95 0.46 1.16
C SER A 176 20.15 -0.93 0.54
N THR A 177 20.36 -1.96 1.36
CA THR A 177 20.49 -3.35 0.90
C THR A 177 19.22 -3.83 0.20
N ASP A 178 18.07 -3.56 0.78
CA ASP A 178 16.77 -3.91 0.21
C ASP A 178 16.53 -3.20 -1.13
N LEU A 179 16.78 -1.90 -1.19
CA LEU A 179 16.66 -1.10 -2.42
C LEU A 179 17.62 -1.56 -3.52
N LEU A 180 18.88 -1.85 -3.17
CA LEU A 180 19.87 -2.38 -4.12
C LEU A 180 19.47 -3.77 -4.63
N THR A 181 18.86 -4.60 -3.79
CA THR A 181 18.35 -5.91 -4.20
C THR A 181 17.26 -5.77 -5.27
N LEU A 182 16.30 -4.86 -5.08
CA LEU A 182 15.28 -4.56 -6.10
C LEU A 182 15.88 -3.95 -7.36
N ALA A 183 16.79 -3.00 -7.22
CA ALA A 183 17.46 -2.37 -8.36
C ALA A 183 18.20 -3.39 -9.23
N LYS A 184 18.98 -4.28 -8.61
CA LYS A 184 19.69 -5.35 -9.34
C LYS A 184 18.75 -6.36 -9.99
N GLN A 185 17.60 -6.59 -9.40
CA GLN A 185 16.60 -7.46 -10.02
C GLN A 185 16.00 -6.82 -11.26
N LEU A 186 15.70 -5.51 -11.20
CA LEU A 186 15.17 -4.74 -12.33
C LEU A 186 16.18 -4.55 -13.48
N GLU A 187 17.48 -4.72 -13.26
CA GLU A 187 18.47 -4.75 -14.34
C GLU A 187 18.28 -5.94 -15.31
N LYS A 188 17.52 -6.96 -14.92
CA LYS A 188 17.29 -8.19 -15.70
C LYS A 188 16.16 -8.08 -16.71
N GLY A 189 15.32 -7.04 -16.63
CA GLY A 189 14.18 -6.84 -17.52
C GLY A 189 13.38 -5.60 -17.15
N ASP A 190 12.34 -5.35 -17.93
CA ASP A 190 11.47 -4.18 -17.73
C ASP A 190 10.58 -4.27 -16.47
N PHE A 191 10.41 -5.49 -15.94
CA PHE A 191 9.59 -5.81 -14.78
C PHE A 191 10.35 -6.71 -13.80
N LEU A 192 9.85 -6.86 -12.57
CA LEU A 192 10.52 -7.61 -11.50
C LEU A 192 10.89 -9.05 -11.88
N LEU A 193 10.09 -9.72 -12.71
CA LEU A 193 10.33 -11.11 -13.11
C LEU A 193 10.72 -11.26 -14.59
N GLY A 194 11.12 -10.17 -15.27
CA GLY A 194 11.61 -10.22 -16.64
C GLY A 194 10.96 -9.22 -17.58
N GLN A 195 10.50 -9.68 -18.75
CA GLN A 195 10.00 -8.79 -19.82
C GLN A 195 8.50 -8.54 -19.75
N ASN A 196 7.76 -9.32 -19.01
CA ASN A 196 6.30 -9.21 -18.89
C ASN A 196 5.89 -8.75 -17.51
N ILE A 197 4.89 -7.87 -17.47
CA ILE A 197 4.29 -7.45 -16.20
C ILE A 197 3.61 -8.63 -15.51
N THR A 198 3.74 -8.71 -14.21
CA THR A 198 3.12 -9.73 -13.37
C THR A 198 2.40 -9.09 -12.18
N VAL A 199 1.68 -9.87 -11.41
CA VAL A 199 1.04 -9.39 -10.17
C VAL A 199 2.04 -8.81 -9.15
N TYR A 200 3.33 -9.13 -9.28
CA TYR A 200 4.39 -8.68 -8.38
C TYR A 200 4.91 -7.27 -8.68
N ASP A 201 4.49 -6.68 -9.81
CA ASP A 201 4.90 -5.34 -10.23
C ASP A 201 3.94 -4.23 -9.75
N PHE A 202 2.88 -4.59 -9.06
CA PHE A 202 1.88 -3.66 -8.48
C PHE A 202 2.23 -3.14 -7.10
#